data_56e0e7a11e330aeaf2ff6a2937b2f0ff
#
_entry.id   56e0e7a11e330aeaf2ff6a2937b2f0ff
#
_cell.length_a   1.000
_cell.length_b   1.000
_cell.length_c   1.000
_cell.angle_alpha   90.00
_cell.angle_beta   90.00
_cell.angle_gamma   90.00
#
_symmetry.space_group_name_H-M   'P 1'
#
loop_
_entity.id
_entity.type
_entity.pdbx_description
1 polymer ?
#
loop_
_entity_poly.entity_id
_entity_poly.type
_entity_poly.pdbx_seq_one_letter_code
_entity_poly.pdbx_strand_id
1 'polypeptide(L)'
;MPLDVLIVDDSAAIRKILHRVLVQAELPLGKVVEANDGQEALNALSVNQIGLILSDINMPNMDGIEMLSKIKANAAWQSLPIIMITTEGSQEKVMQALQLGASGYVRKPFTPDQIKEKLVGLV
;
A
#
# COMPACT_ATOMS: atom_id res chain seq x y z
N MET A 1 13.30 -2.93 -14.97
CA MET A 1 13.73 -2.79 -13.55
C MET A 1 12.73 -3.48 -12.66
N PRO A 2 13.17 -4.34 -11.71
CA PRO A 2 12.24 -4.96 -10.77
C PRO A 2 11.56 -3.90 -9.90
N LEU A 3 10.31 -4.19 -9.55
CA LEU A 3 9.49 -3.32 -8.72
C LEU A 3 9.59 -3.76 -7.27
N ASP A 4 10.10 -2.92 -6.40
CA ASP A 4 10.15 -3.18 -4.97
C ASP A 4 8.87 -2.66 -4.32
N VAL A 5 8.20 -3.51 -3.55
CA VAL A 5 6.88 -3.24 -2.98
C VAL A 5 6.92 -3.29 -1.47
N LEU A 6 6.24 -2.34 -0.83
CA LEU A 6 6.00 -2.35 0.61
C LEU A 6 4.54 -2.69 0.86
N ILE A 7 4.29 -3.73 1.64
CA ILE A 7 2.95 -4.16 2.03
C ILE A 7 2.76 -3.84 3.51
N VAL A 8 1.74 -3.05 3.83
CA VAL A 8 1.48 -2.59 5.19
C VAL A 8 0.09 -3.07 5.64
N ASP A 9 0.05 -3.93 6.63
CA ASP A 9 -1.19 -4.45 7.20
C ASP A 9 -0.84 -5.10 8.53
N ASP A 10 -1.68 -4.95 9.54
CA ASP A 10 -1.44 -5.56 10.85
C ASP A 10 -1.69 -7.07 10.86
N SER A 11 -2.27 -7.61 9.79
CA SER A 11 -2.50 -9.05 9.63
C SER A 11 -1.42 -9.67 8.75
N ALA A 12 -0.60 -10.55 9.35
CA ALA A 12 0.41 -11.28 8.59
C ALA A 12 -0.22 -12.15 7.50
N ALA A 13 -1.42 -12.69 7.76
CA ALA A 13 -2.13 -13.52 6.78
C ALA A 13 -2.50 -12.69 5.53
N ILE A 14 -2.99 -11.47 5.73
CA ILE A 14 -3.34 -10.58 4.62
C ILE A 14 -2.08 -10.19 3.84
N ARG A 15 -0.97 -9.91 4.53
CA ARG A 15 0.29 -9.58 3.84
C ARG A 15 0.74 -10.71 2.93
N LYS A 16 0.62 -11.96 3.39
CA LYS A 16 0.96 -13.12 2.58
C LYS A 16 0.06 -13.26 1.36
N ILE A 17 -1.23 -13.00 1.53
CA ILE A 17 -2.19 -13.04 0.43
C ILE A 17 -1.84 -11.98 -0.61
N LEU A 18 -1.55 -10.76 -0.17
CA LEU A 18 -1.17 -9.67 -1.07
C LEU A 18 0.12 -9.98 -1.83
N HIS A 19 1.11 -10.55 -1.15
CA HIS A 19 2.35 -10.96 -1.80
C HIS A 19 2.06 -11.97 -2.91
N ARG A 20 1.23 -12.98 -2.60
CA ARG A 20 0.87 -14.01 -3.59
C ARG A 20 0.12 -13.40 -4.78
N VAL A 21 -0.78 -12.46 -4.51
CA VAL A 21 -1.53 -11.78 -5.56
C VAL A 21 -0.59 -11.01 -6.49
N LEU A 22 0.41 -10.33 -5.94
CA LEU A 22 1.40 -9.61 -6.74
C LEU A 22 2.18 -10.54 -7.65
N VAL A 23 2.55 -11.72 -7.14
CA VAL A 23 3.23 -12.72 -7.96
C VAL A 23 2.32 -13.19 -9.09
N GLN A 24 1.04 -13.46 -8.79
CA GLN A 24 0.06 -13.91 -9.78
C GLN A 24 -0.25 -12.84 -10.82
N ALA A 25 -0.06 -11.58 -10.49
CA ALA A 25 -0.30 -10.49 -11.43
C ALA A 25 0.82 -10.36 -12.48
N GLU A 26 1.83 -11.20 -12.40
CA GLU A 26 2.94 -11.24 -13.37
C GLU A 26 3.70 -9.92 -13.48
N LEU A 27 3.77 -9.18 -12.37
CA LEU A 27 4.55 -7.95 -12.33
C LEU A 27 6.04 -8.29 -12.16
N PRO A 28 6.92 -7.45 -12.68
CA PRO A 28 8.37 -7.68 -12.49
C PRO A 28 8.77 -7.33 -11.06
N LEU A 29 8.39 -8.18 -10.09
CA LEU A 29 8.67 -7.94 -8.69
C LEU A 29 10.14 -8.07 -8.35
N GLY A 30 10.64 -7.09 -7.59
CA GLY A 30 11.91 -7.18 -6.93
C GLY A 30 11.70 -7.64 -5.49
N LYS A 31 12.10 -6.79 -4.53
CA LYS A 31 11.97 -7.06 -3.11
C LYS A 31 10.54 -6.77 -2.65
N VAL A 32 10.01 -7.61 -1.77
CA VAL A 32 8.74 -7.35 -1.09
C VAL A 32 9.03 -7.18 0.40
N VAL A 33 8.74 -6.00 0.92
CA VAL A 33 8.98 -5.64 2.32
C VAL A 33 7.63 -5.55 3.01
N GLU A 34 7.53 -6.04 4.25
CA GLU A 34 6.29 -6.04 5.02
C GLU A 34 6.41 -5.17 6.25
N ALA A 35 5.31 -4.53 6.63
CA ALA A 35 5.20 -3.72 7.85
C ALA A 35 3.86 -3.98 8.52
N ASN A 36 3.83 -3.93 9.85
CA ASN A 36 2.62 -4.18 10.64
C ASN A 36 1.75 -2.93 10.81
N ASP A 37 2.34 -1.76 10.69
CA ASP A 37 1.62 -0.50 10.90
C ASP A 37 2.33 0.64 10.16
N GLY A 38 1.77 1.84 10.25
CA GLY A 38 2.31 3.00 9.57
C GLY A 38 3.70 3.41 10.03
N GLN A 39 4.01 3.22 11.32
CA GLN A 39 5.32 3.58 11.83
C GLN A 39 6.39 2.66 11.28
N GLU A 40 6.14 1.34 11.26
CA GLU A 40 7.05 0.39 10.65
C GLU A 40 7.23 0.66 9.16
N ALA A 41 6.14 1.08 8.50
CA ALA A 41 6.21 1.43 7.08
C ALA A 41 7.15 2.60 6.84
N LEU A 42 7.06 3.64 7.65
CA LEU A 42 7.96 4.80 7.53
C LEU A 42 9.41 4.40 7.79
N ASN A 43 9.63 3.53 8.77
CA ASN A 43 10.97 3.01 9.05
C ASN A 43 11.51 2.22 7.85
N ALA A 44 10.66 1.40 7.23
CA ALA A 44 11.05 0.62 6.06
C ALA A 44 11.41 1.53 4.87
N LEU A 45 10.67 2.62 4.67
CA LEU A 45 10.94 3.57 3.60
C LEU A 45 12.27 4.29 3.78
N SER A 46 12.71 4.48 5.03
CA SER A 46 13.96 5.18 5.30
C SER A 46 15.18 4.33 4.98
N VAL A 47 15.05 3.00 4.86
CA VAL A 47 16.16 2.09 4.60
C VAL A 47 16.02 1.27 3.32
N ASN A 48 14.91 1.42 2.59
CA ASN A 48 14.66 0.69 1.34
C ASN A 48 14.14 1.65 0.28
N GLN A 49 14.54 1.43 -0.96
CA GLN A 49 13.90 2.12 -2.08
C GLN A 49 12.67 1.32 -2.49
N ILE A 50 11.51 1.93 -2.35
CA ILE A 50 10.23 1.28 -2.64
C ILE A 50 9.60 1.98 -3.85
N GLY A 51 8.99 1.20 -4.74
CA GLY A 51 8.33 1.73 -5.93
C GLY A 51 6.81 1.67 -5.89
N LEU A 52 6.25 0.96 -4.91
CA LEU A 52 4.79 0.82 -4.76
C LEU A 52 4.48 0.47 -3.31
N ILE A 53 3.41 1.07 -2.77
CA ILE A 53 2.94 0.76 -1.41
C ILE A 53 1.51 0.25 -1.50
N LEU A 54 1.25 -0.90 -0.86
CA LEU A 54 -0.09 -1.42 -0.62
C LEU A 54 -0.33 -1.37 0.88
N SER A 55 -1.34 -0.63 1.33
CA SER A 55 -1.55 -0.41 2.76
C SER A 55 -3.00 -0.49 3.17
N ASP A 56 -3.26 -1.17 4.31
CA ASP A 56 -4.54 -1.08 4.99
C ASP A 56 -4.71 0.34 5.57
N ILE A 57 -5.94 0.69 5.88
CA ILE A 57 -6.27 1.96 6.53
C ILE A 57 -6.25 1.81 8.04
N ASN A 58 -6.93 0.78 8.56
CA ASN A 58 -7.09 0.60 10.02
C ASN A 58 -5.98 -0.27 10.58
N MET A 59 -5.04 0.36 11.28
CA MET A 59 -3.90 -0.32 11.90
C MET A 59 -3.60 0.32 13.25
N PRO A 60 -3.00 -0.44 14.19
CA PRO A 60 -2.61 0.14 15.47
C PRO A 60 -1.42 1.08 15.31
N ASN A 61 -1.14 1.87 16.33
CA ASN A 61 -0.03 2.81 16.45
C ASN A 61 -0.12 3.97 15.47
N MET A 62 -0.09 3.70 14.18
CA MET A 62 -0.26 4.71 13.14
C MET A 62 -1.08 4.08 12.02
N ASP A 63 -2.26 4.63 11.74
CA ASP A 63 -3.13 4.11 10.68
C ASP A 63 -2.66 4.53 9.29
N GLY A 64 -3.33 4.00 8.27
CA GLY A 64 -2.94 4.27 6.87
C GLY A 64 -3.14 5.71 6.44
N ILE A 65 -4.09 6.42 7.03
CA ILE A 65 -4.33 7.83 6.69
C ILE A 65 -3.20 8.71 7.23
N GLU A 66 -2.80 8.49 8.48
CA GLU A 66 -1.68 9.23 9.07
C GLU A 66 -0.38 8.90 8.35
N MET A 67 -0.15 7.63 8.05
CA MET A 67 1.02 7.19 7.28
C MET A 67 1.08 7.90 5.93
N LEU A 68 -0.05 7.90 5.21
CA LEU A 68 -0.15 8.53 3.89
C LEU A 68 0.17 10.02 3.97
N SER A 69 -0.37 10.71 4.98
CA SER A 69 -0.11 12.12 5.19
C SER A 69 1.38 12.40 5.37
N LYS A 70 2.05 11.57 6.17
CA LYS A 70 3.49 11.72 6.41
C LYS A 70 4.32 11.42 5.16
N ILE A 71 3.92 10.41 4.38
CA ILE A 71 4.61 10.08 3.14
C ILE A 71 4.50 11.23 2.14
N LYS A 72 3.30 11.78 1.99
CA LYS A 72 3.07 12.86 1.03
C LYS A 72 3.72 14.18 1.45
N ALA A 73 4.02 14.34 2.74
CA ALA A 73 4.75 15.50 3.24
C ALA A 73 6.26 15.38 3.04
N ASN A 74 6.76 14.21 2.67
CA ASN A 74 8.19 13.96 2.48
C ASN A 74 8.55 14.06 1.00
N ALA A 75 9.44 14.98 0.65
CA ALA A 75 9.81 15.22 -0.74
C ALA A 75 10.39 13.98 -1.44
N ALA A 76 11.06 13.10 -0.68
CA ALA A 76 11.64 11.88 -1.24
C ALA A 76 10.58 10.82 -1.59
N TRP A 77 9.39 10.89 -0.97
CA TRP A 77 8.37 9.84 -1.08
C TRP A 77 7.05 10.30 -1.68
N GLN A 78 6.86 11.61 -1.88
CA GLN A 78 5.55 12.15 -2.25
C GLN A 78 5.04 11.67 -3.61
N SER A 79 5.91 11.17 -4.47
CA SER A 79 5.52 10.66 -5.78
C SER A 79 5.28 9.15 -5.80
N LEU A 80 5.49 8.45 -4.66
CA LEU A 80 5.27 7.01 -4.60
C LEU A 80 3.79 6.67 -4.82
N PRO A 81 3.47 5.72 -5.71
CA PRO A 81 2.10 5.24 -5.82
C PRO A 81 1.72 4.44 -4.58
N ILE A 82 0.54 4.74 -4.02
CA ILE A 82 0.02 4.10 -2.82
C ILE A 82 -1.41 3.67 -3.10
N ILE A 83 -1.66 2.36 -2.97
CA ILE A 83 -3.00 1.78 -3.10
C ILE A 83 -3.47 1.40 -1.70
N MET A 84 -4.62 1.92 -1.29
CA MET A 84 -5.21 1.56 0.00
C MET A 84 -6.03 0.27 -0.15
N ILE A 85 -5.84 -0.65 0.78
CA ILE A 85 -6.57 -1.93 0.81
C ILE A 85 -7.41 -1.91 2.08
N THR A 86 -8.73 -1.91 1.97
CA THR A 86 -9.58 -1.67 3.13
C THR A 86 -10.81 -2.57 3.17
N THR A 87 -11.20 -3.01 4.37
CA THR A 87 -12.48 -3.69 4.60
C THR A 87 -13.60 -2.68 4.81
N GLU A 88 -13.23 -1.44 5.11
CA GLU A 88 -14.19 -0.41 5.44
C GLU A 88 -15.00 0.02 4.25
N GLY A 89 -16.33 0.01 4.41
CA GLY A 89 -17.20 0.67 3.48
C GLY A 89 -17.30 2.16 3.75
N SER A 90 -16.44 2.70 4.63
CA SER A 90 -16.46 4.11 4.99
C SER A 90 -15.92 4.95 3.85
N GLN A 91 -16.82 5.57 3.11
CA GLN A 91 -16.45 6.44 2.03
C GLN A 91 -15.66 7.65 2.51
N GLU A 92 -15.88 8.08 3.75
CA GLU A 92 -15.15 9.23 4.31
C GLU A 92 -13.66 8.98 4.36
N LYS A 93 -13.25 7.82 4.86
CA LYS A 93 -11.83 7.48 4.94
C LYS A 93 -11.21 7.28 3.57
N VAL A 94 -11.93 6.65 2.66
CA VAL A 94 -11.48 6.46 1.28
C VAL A 94 -11.28 7.82 0.61
N MET A 95 -12.27 8.71 0.73
CA MET A 95 -12.18 10.05 0.16
C MET A 95 -11.03 10.84 0.77
N GLN A 96 -10.84 10.73 2.08
CA GLN A 96 -9.73 11.40 2.76
C GLN A 96 -8.39 10.91 2.21
N ALA A 97 -8.24 9.59 2.02
CA ALA A 97 -7.02 9.02 1.47
C ALA A 97 -6.76 9.54 0.05
N LEU A 98 -7.80 9.58 -0.80
CA LEU A 98 -7.66 10.07 -2.16
C LEU A 98 -7.28 11.55 -2.18
N GLN A 99 -7.88 12.35 -1.30
CA GLN A 99 -7.55 13.77 -1.19
C GLN A 99 -6.11 14.01 -0.74
N LEU A 100 -5.58 13.10 0.08
CA LEU A 100 -4.20 13.17 0.53
C LEU A 100 -3.20 12.66 -0.51
N GLY A 101 -3.68 12.10 -1.61
CA GLY A 101 -2.82 11.70 -2.70
C GLY A 101 -2.65 10.20 -2.91
N ALA A 102 -3.51 9.37 -2.29
CA ALA A 102 -3.51 7.94 -2.61
C ALA A 102 -3.84 7.74 -4.08
N SER A 103 -3.19 6.78 -4.71
CA SER A 103 -3.37 6.51 -6.14
C SER A 103 -4.66 5.76 -6.45
N GLY A 104 -5.22 5.10 -5.45
CA GLY A 104 -6.47 4.36 -5.58
C GLY A 104 -6.75 3.53 -4.34
N TYR A 105 -7.79 2.71 -4.40
CA TYR A 105 -8.12 1.82 -3.30
C TYR A 105 -8.76 0.53 -3.82
N VAL A 106 -8.70 -0.53 -3.01
CA VAL A 106 -9.34 -1.81 -3.27
C VAL A 106 -10.01 -2.27 -1.99
N ARG A 107 -11.22 -2.81 -2.09
CA ARG A 107 -11.96 -3.31 -0.92
C ARG A 107 -11.66 -4.78 -0.69
N LYS A 108 -11.52 -5.17 0.56
CA LYS A 108 -11.48 -6.57 0.97
C LYS A 108 -12.91 -7.11 1.07
N PRO A 109 -13.19 -8.34 0.68
CA PRO A 109 -12.27 -9.26 0.00
C PRO A 109 -12.00 -8.81 -1.43
N PHE A 110 -10.80 -9.08 -1.91
CA PHE A 110 -10.38 -8.69 -3.25
C PHE A 110 -9.96 -9.91 -4.06
N THR A 111 -9.95 -9.75 -5.40
CA THR A 111 -9.42 -10.77 -6.30
C THR A 111 -8.08 -10.31 -6.86
N PRO A 112 -7.24 -11.25 -7.35
CA PRO A 112 -5.99 -10.86 -8.02
C PRO A 112 -6.23 -9.89 -9.17
N ASP A 113 -7.32 -10.07 -9.92
CA ASP A 113 -7.64 -9.19 -11.05
C ASP A 113 -7.92 -7.76 -10.60
N GLN A 114 -8.58 -7.58 -9.45
CA GLN A 114 -8.87 -6.25 -8.91
C GLN A 114 -7.58 -5.50 -8.55
N ILE A 115 -6.63 -6.20 -7.95
CA ILE A 115 -5.34 -5.62 -7.62
C ILE A 115 -4.57 -5.27 -8.90
N LYS A 116 -4.51 -6.22 -9.83
CA LYS A 116 -3.81 -6.02 -11.10
C LYS A 116 -4.36 -4.82 -11.87
N GLU A 117 -5.69 -4.69 -11.90
CA GLU A 117 -6.36 -3.60 -12.59
C GLU A 117 -5.96 -2.24 -12.02
N LYS A 118 -5.84 -2.14 -10.69
CA LYS A 118 -5.42 -0.89 -10.04
C LYS A 118 -3.96 -0.56 -10.28
N LEU A 119 -3.13 -1.55 -10.55
CA LEU A 119 -1.70 -1.35 -10.77
C LEU A 119 -1.37 -0.98 -12.20
N VAL A 120 -2.24 -1.30 -13.15
CA VAL A 120 -2.04 -0.95 -14.56
C VAL A 120 -1.95 0.57 -14.69
N GLY A 121 -0.86 1.04 -15.29
CA GLY A 121 -0.62 2.46 -15.46
C GLY A 121 0.10 3.13 -14.30
N LEU A 122 0.21 2.46 -13.14
CA LEU A 122 0.95 2.99 -11.99
C LEU A 122 2.38 2.49 -11.97
N VAL A 123 2.60 1.33 -12.53
CA VAL A 123 3.91 0.66 -12.50
C VAL A 123 4.27 0.09 -13.87
#